data_c109c09da6b5d86294e7b392ca861707
#
_entry.id   c109c09da6b5d86294e7b392ca861707
#
_cell.length_a   1.000
_cell.length_b   1.000
_cell.length_c   1.000
_cell.angle_alpha   90.00
_cell.angle_beta   90.00
_cell.angle_gamma   90.00
#
_symmetry.space_group_name_H-M   'P 1'
#
loop_
_entity.id
_entity.type
_entity.pdbx_description
1 polymer ?
#
loop_
_entity_poly.entity_id
_entity_poly.type
_entity_poly.pdbx_seq_one_letter_code
_entity_poly.pdbx_strand_id
1 'polypeptide(L)'
;RILVKAGLKSIHHTTNIGMKALLECCNIEAENVDAYHFGFVLVNYIMLNGSGSYIVSLCDGKNTVETILNRMCDKFPDANPDMLKSDLASAMRGFSVSRLIGWVKTPTENGTPIADEICVDNGTHIRLAQENDIRLICSLASQASSSEPESPTIVYGWPLSVEQYERPLEVRNGLFNLSKEFFIVYESGRPTGLLGLAPSSNPLLRYADICLLLCPASIAVQCIAAAASFYRQEFCDVPNFFHLNLTSKEIASNEGIRNLINEPEFTCAGTFPGECSDGDCMNVYCFSEVC
;
A
#
# COMPACT_ATOMS: atom_id res chain seq x y z
N ARG A 1 -5.40 18.72 -7.99
CA ARG A 1 -6.80 18.27 -8.16
C ARG A 1 -6.93 16.91 -7.51
N ILE A 2 -7.94 16.71 -6.71
CA ILE A 2 -8.18 15.55 -5.86
C ILE A 2 -9.50 14.91 -6.27
N LEU A 3 -9.51 13.59 -6.38
CA LEU A 3 -10.72 12.80 -6.66
C LEU A 3 -11.03 11.90 -5.47
N VAL A 4 -12.28 11.87 -5.06
CA VAL A 4 -12.78 10.87 -4.11
C VAL A 4 -12.95 9.55 -4.84
N LYS A 5 -12.43 8.49 -4.28
CA LYS A 5 -12.69 7.13 -4.72
C LYS A 5 -13.68 6.49 -3.77
N ALA A 6 -14.91 6.30 -4.22
CA ALA A 6 -15.83 5.41 -3.56
C ALA A 6 -15.52 3.98 -4.02
N GLY A 7 -14.80 3.23 -3.20
CA GLY A 7 -14.55 1.83 -3.45
C GLY A 7 -15.69 0.98 -2.92
N LEU A 8 -16.68 0.69 -3.76
CA LEU A 8 -17.76 -0.21 -3.40
C LEU A 8 -17.38 -1.66 -3.75
N LYS A 9 -17.43 -2.55 -2.77
CA LYS A 9 -17.30 -3.99 -2.95
C LYS A 9 -18.60 -4.69 -2.57
N SER A 10 -18.84 -5.84 -3.17
CA SER A 10 -20.03 -6.67 -2.95
C SER A 10 -20.25 -7.02 -1.48
N ILE A 11 -21.43 -6.73 -0.95
CA ILE A 11 -21.84 -7.07 0.40
C ILE A 11 -22.72 -8.33 0.33
N HIS A 12 -22.20 -9.46 0.80
CA HIS A 12 -23.06 -10.57 1.16
C HIS A 12 -23.61 -10.31 2.57
N HIS A 13 -24.92 -10.02 2.64
CA HIS A 13 -25.72 -9.87 3.86
C HIS A 13 -25.40 -8.67 4.77
N THR A 14 -25.67 -7.47 4.32
CA THR A 14 -26.00 -6.36 5.23
C THR A 14 -27.46 -5.98 5.06
N THR A 15 -28.11 -5.66 6.16
CA THR A 15 -29.51 -5.18 6.14
C THR A 15 -29.57 -3.87 5.35
N ASN A 16 -30.61 -3.69 4.53
CA ASN A 16 -30.84 -2.50 3.68
C ASN A 16 -30.69 -1.15 4.41
N ILE A 17 -30.84 -1.14 5.73
CA ILE A 17 -30.72 0.07 6.57
C ILE A 17 -29.27 0.52 6.71
N GLY A 18 -28.34 -0.41 6.92
CA GLY A 18 -26.91 -0.07 7.06
C GLY A 18 -26.29 0.41 5.74
N MET A 19 -26.74 -0.13 4.61
CA MET A 19 -26.26 0.26 3.30
C MET A 19 -26.75 1.65 2.90
N LYS A 20 -28.00 1.99 3.19
CA LYS A 20 -28.57 3.31 2.91
C LYS A 20 -27.83 4.42 3.69
N ALA A 21 -27.62 4.22 5.00
CA ALA A 21 -26.89 5.15 5.83
C ALA A 21 -25.44 5.35 5.34
N LEU A 22 -24.82 4.31 4.83
CA LEU A 22 -23.44 4.35 4.33
C LEU A 22 -23.33 5.09 2.99
N LEU A 23 -24.26 4.85 2.06
CA LEU A 23 -24.34 5.56 0.77
C LEU A 23 -24.64 7.04 0.97
N GLU A 24 -25.51 7.37 1.94
CA GLU A 24 -25.77 8.76 2.35
C GLU A 24 -24.51 9.44 2.91
N CYS A 25 -23.70 8.73 3.72
CA CYS A 25 -22.42 9.24 4.20
C CYS A 25 -21.42 9.50 3.08
N CYS A 26 -21.48 8.74 1.98
CA CYS A 26 -20.63 8.88 0.82
C CYS A 26 -21.17 9.85 -0.25
N ASN A 27 -22.31 10.49 0.00
CA ASN A 27 -23.03 11.34 -0.98
C ASN A 27 -23.40 10.60 -2.29
N ILE A 28 -23.62 9.29 -2.21
CA ILE A 28 -24.05 8.46 -3.33
C ILE A 28 -25.58 8.31 -3.23
N GLU A 29 -26.31 8.82 -4.23
CA GLU A 29 -27.75 8.65 -4.29
C GLU A 29 -28.08 7.15 -4.48
N ALA A 30 -28.76 6.58 -3.47
CA ALA A 30 -29.07 5.15 -3.41
C ALA A 30 -29.98 4.69 -4.58
N GLU A 31 -30.69 5.61 -5.22
CA GLU A 31 -31.60 5.34 -6.32
C GLU A 31 -30.89 4.97 -7.64
N ASN A 32 -29.60 5.30 -7.77
CA ASN A 32 -28.79 5.04 -8.96
C ASN A 32 -27.93 3.77 -8.85
N VAL A 33 -28.01 3.06 -7.73
CA VAL A 33 -27.23 1.83 -7.52
C VAL A 33 -28.19 0.65 -7.64
N ASP A 34 -28.17 -0.03 -8.77
CA ASP A 34 -28.89 -1.29 -8.94
C ASP A 34 -28.22 -2.40 -8.13
N ALA A 35 -28.54 -2.41 -6.84
CA ALA A 35 -27.97 -3.31 -5.83
C ALA A 35 -28.33 -4.80 -6.09
N TYR A 36 -29.21 -5.07 -7.03
CA TYR A 36 -29.67 -6.44 -7.33
C TYR A 36 -28.77 -7.16 -8.33
N HIS A 37 -27.99 -6.44 -9.14
CA HIS A 37 -27.15 -7.06 -10.18
C HIS A 37 -25.65 -7.07 -9.86
N PHE A 38 -25.20 -6.25 -8.92
CA PHE A 38 -23.80 -6.22 -8.50
C PHE A 38 -23.73 -6.28 -6.99
N GLY A 39 -23.29 -7.42 -6.48
CA GLY A 39 -22.97 -7.48 -5.06
C GLY A 39 -21.79 -6.56 -4.76
N PHE A 40 -21.97 -5.54 -3.92
CA PHE A 40 -20.91 -4.65 -3.45
C PHE A 40 -20.41 -5.11 -2.08
N VAL A 41 -19.11 -5.14 -1.87
CA VAL A 41 -18.50 -5.33 -0.54
C VAL A 41 -17.88 -4.01 -0.11
N LEU A 42 -18.28 -3.52 1.02
CA LEU A 42 -17.59 -2.46 1.72
C LEU A 42 -16.53 -3.11 2.62
N VAL A 43 -15.27 -2.92 2.31
CA VAL A 43 -14.19 -3.65 2.99
C VAL A 43 -13.54 -2.83 4.09
N ASN A 44 -13.58 -1.50 4.00
CA ASN A 44 -13.04 -0.64 5.03
C ASN A 44 -14.00 0.51 5.32
N TYR A 45 -14.30 0.70 6.61
CA TYR A 45 -15.07 1.84 7.09
C TYR A 45 -14.09 2.92 7.53
N ILE A 46 -14.15 4.08 6.90
CA ILE A 46 -13.51 5.27 7.43
C ILE A 46 -14.63 6.08 8.06
N MET A 47 -14.63 6.15 9.38
CA MET A 47 -15.54 7.04 10.11
C MET A 47 -15.01 8.45 10.04
N LEU A 48 -15.73 9.33 9.36
CA LEU A 48 -15.39 10.74 9.25
C LEU A 48 -16.22 11.55 10.25
N ASN A 49 -15.56 12.45 10.95
CA ASN A 49 -16.25 13.53 11.67
C ASN A 49 -16.77 14.58 10.68
N GLY A 50 -17.50 15.59 11.17
CA GLY A 50 -18.10 16.61 10.32
C GLY A 50 -17.12 17.42 9.48
N SER A 51 -15.91 17.71 9.98
CA SER A 51 -14.87 18.38 9.22
C SER A 51 -14.23 17.46 8.17
N GLY A 52 -13.95 16.21 8.52
CA GLY A 52 -13.42 15.21 7.58
C GLY A 52 -14.40 14.93 6.43
N SER A 53 -15.69 14.78 6.73
CA SER A 53 -16.75 14.63 5.72
C SER A 53 -16.82 15.84 4.79
N TYR A 54 -16.68 17.06 5.35
CA TYR A 54 -16.66 18.28 4.55
C TYR A 54 -15.43 18.33 3.62
N ILE A 55 -14.24 18.00 4.12
CA ILE A 55 -13.02 17.95 3.30
C ILE A 55 -13.23 16.98 2.14
N VAL A 56 -13.70 15.76 2.41
CA VAL A 56 -13.95 14.74 1.38
C VAL A 56 -14.94 15.25 0.34
N SER A 57 -16.02 15.93 0.73
CA SER A 57 -16.99 16.50 -0.20
C SER A 57 -16.40 17.55 -1.15
N LEU A 58 -15.29 18.17 -0.77
CA LEU A 58 -14.56 19.13 -1.62
C LEU A 58 -13.51 18.45 -2.52
N CYS A 59 -13.23 17.18 -2.33
CA CYS A 59 -12.28 16.40 -3.14
C CYS A 59 -12.94 15.91 -4.45
N ASP A 60 -13.43 16.82 -5.27
CA ASP A 60 -14.21 16.59 -6.50
C ASP A 60 -13.35 16.49 -7.78
N GLY A 61 -12.03 16.47 -7.64
CA GLY A 61 -11.08 16.50 -8.77
C GLY A 61 -10.88 17.89 -9.43
N LYS A 62 -11.58 18.91 -8.96
CA LYS A 62 -11.47 20.29 -9.48
C LYS A 62 -10.78 21.23 -8.50
N ASN A 63 -10.97 20.98 -7.21
CA ASN A 63 -10.38 21.79 -6.15
C ASN A 63 -8.91 21.45 -5.94
N THR A 64 -8.11 22.48 -5.63
CA THR A 64 -6.74 22.32 -5.09
C THR A 64 -6.80 22.23 -3.58
N VAL A 65 -5.72 21.78 -2.93
CA VAL A 65 -5.62 21.80 -1.45
C VAL A 65 -5.79 23.20 -0.90
N GLU A 66 -5.21 24.21 -1.56
CA GLU A 66 -5.37 25.62 -1.18
C GLU A 66 -6.82 26.08 -1.28
N THR A 67 -7.53 25.70 -2.34
CA THR A 67 -8.97 26.02 -2.47
C THR A 67 -9.77 25.37 -1.33
N ILE A 68 -9.45 24.13 -0.97
CA ILE A 68 -10.10 23.43 0.14
C ILE A 68 -9.82 24.14 1.46
N LEU A 69 -8.55 24.54 1.70
CA LEU A 69 -8.18 25.29 2.90
C LEU A 69 -8.99 26.59 3.04
N ASN A 70 -9.07 27.37 1.95
CA ASN A 70 -9.81 28.62 1.96
C ASN A 70 -11.30 28.39 2.30
N ARG A 71 -11.93 27.35 1.71
CA ARG A 71 -13.32 27.00 2.05
C ARG A 71 -13.49 26.50 3.47
N MET A 72 -12.47 25.87 4.05
CA MET A 72 -12.48 25.51 5.48
C MET A 72 -12.39 26.75 6.36
N CYS A 73 -11.53 27.71 6.04
CA CYS A 73 -11.45 28.99 6.75
C CYS A 73 -12.79 29.72 6.71
N ASP A 74 -13.45 29.76 5.55
CA ASP A 74 -14.78 30.37 5.42
C ASP A 74 -15.85 29.66 6.24
N LYS A 75 -15.78 28.35 6.33
CA LYS A 75 -16.75 27.54 7.10
C LYS A 75 -16.52 27.56 8.60
N PHE A 76 -15.29 27.73 9.02
CA PHE A 76 -14.86 27.73 10.42
C PHE A 76 -14.11 29.02 10.74
N PRO A 77 -14.79 30.20 10.72
CA PRO A 77 -14.15 31.52 10.85
C PRO A 77 -13.50 31.76 12.20
N ASP A 78 -13.95 31.06 13.24
CA ASP A 78 -13.40 31.16 14.60
C ASP A 78 -12.17 30.27 14.83
N ALA A 79 -11.82 29.39 13.88
CA ALA A 79 -10.68 28.52 14.00
C ALA A 79 -9.38 29.21 13.58
N ASN A 80 -8.27 28.85 14.25
CA ASN A 80 -6.95 29.36 13.88
C ASN A 80 -6.56 28.81 12.48
N PRO A 81 -6.22 29.68 11.51
CA PRO A 81 -5.88 29.26 10.16
C PRO A 81 -4.67 28.29 10.08
N ASP A 82 -3.66 28.46 10.94
CA ASP A 82 -2.49 27.57 10.96
C ASP A 82 -2.86 26.17 11.49
N MET A 83 -3.77 26.09 12.47
CA MET A 83 -4.33 24.82 12.92
C MET A 83 -5.13 24.16 11.81
N LEU A 84 -6.02 24.91 11.14
CA LEU A 84 -6.80 24.35 10.01
C LEU A 84 -5.89 23.82 8.88
N LYS A 85 -4.79 24.51 8.61
CA LYS A 85 -3.80 24.06 7.62
C LYS A 85 -3.13 22.76 8.05
N SER A 86 -2.72 22.64 9.31
CA SER A 86 -2.11 21.43 9.86
C SER A 86 -3.09 20.26 9.87
N ASP A 87 -4.33 20.52 10.33
CA ASP A 87 -5.39 19.50 10.38
C ASP A 87 -5.76 19.01 8.97
N LEU A 88 -5.86 19.95 8.00
CA LEU A 88 -6.11 19.60 6.61
C LEU A 88 -4.97 18.73 6.05
N ALA A 89 -3.71 19.08 6.30
CA ALA A 89 -2.57 18.30 5.85
C ALA A 89 -2.61 16.87 6.40
N SER A 90 -2.87 16.73 7.71
CA SER A 90 -3.02 15.45 8.38
C SER A 90 -4.19 14.63 7.83
N ALA A 91 -5.35 15.27 7.63
CA ALA A 91 -6.52 14.61 7.07
C ALA A 91 -6.27 14.14 5.63
N MET A 92 -5.67 14.99 4.78
CA MET A 92 -5.35 14.65 3.40
C MET A 92 -4.35 13.49 3.32
N ARG A 93 -3.37 13.45 4.22
CA ARG A 93 -2.44 12.34 4.36
C ARG A 93 -3.18 11.05 4.71
N GLY A 94 -3.97 11.05 5.77
CA GLY A 94 -4.74 9.89 6.19
C GLY A 94 -5.71 9.39 5.10
N PHE A 95 -6.40 10.30 4.41
CA PHE A 95 -7.30 9.94 3.29
C PHE A 95 -6.56 9.34 2.09
N SER A 96 -5.34 9.75 1.86
CA SER A 96 -4.54 9.21 0.76
C SER A 96 -3.94 7.86 1.09
N VAL A 97 -3.38 7.70 2.28
CA VAL A 97 -2.87 6.41 2.78
C VAL A 97 -4.00 5.38 2.78
N SER A 98 -5.19 5.75 3.25
CA SER A 98 -6.38 4.88 3.21
C SER A 98 -7.04 4.80 1.82
N ARG A 99 -6.47 5.46 0.81
CA ARG A 99 -6.98 5.50 -0.57
C ARG A 99 -8.42 5.98 -0.71
N LEU A 100 -8.90 6.73 0.27
CA LEU A 100 -10.20 7.40 0.19
C LEU A 100 -10.20 8.49 -0.88
N ILE A 101 -9.07 9.15 -1.07
CA ILE A 101 -8.84 10.14 -2.13
C ILE A 101 -7.69 9.70 -3.05
N GLY A 102 -7.70 10.20 -4.28
CA GLY A 102 -6.60 10.08 -5.22
C GLY A 102 -6.21 11.44 -5.78
N TRP A 103 -4.99 11.56 -6.29
CA TRP A 103 -4.47 12.79 -6.87
C TRP A 103 -4.60 12.78 -8.39
N VAL A 104 -5.22 13.81 -8.96
CA VAL A 104 -5.35 13.97 -10.43
C VAL A 104 -4.00 14.34 -11.05
N LYS A 105 -3.20 15.12 -10.32
CA LYS A 105 -1.81 15.38 -10.64
C LYS A 105 -1.01 15.11 -9.39
N THR A 106 0.02 14.30 -9.51
CA THR A 106 1.01 14.15 -8.44
C THR A 106 1.61 15.53 -8.21
N PRO A 107 1.60 16.03 -6.99
CA PRO A 107 2.22 17.30 -6.68
C PRO A 107 3.72 17.21 -6.95
N THR A 108 4.21 18.19 -7.67
CA THR A 108 5.64 18.37 -7.87
C THR A 108 6.28 18.90 -6.58
N GLU A 109 7.41 18.33 -6.24
CA GLU A 109 8.55 18.76 -5.38
C GLU A 109 8.33 19.55 -4.08
N ASN A 110 7.24 20.26 -3.87
CA ASN A 110 7.05 21.11 -2.70
C ASN A 110 5.90 20.67 -1.79
N GLY A 111 5.98 19.41 -1.31
CA GLY A 111 5.24 19.04 -0.12
C GLY A 111 3.79 18.72 -0.35
N THR A 112 3.53 17.55 -0.91
CA THR A 112 2.29 16.88 -0.56
C THR A 112 2.51 15.93 0.58
N PRO A 113 1.47 15.81 1.40
CA PRO A 113 1.49 14.89 2.54
C PRO A 113 1.67 13.41 2.16
N ILE A 114 1.74 13.07 0.85
CA ILE A 114 1.68 11.69 0.38
C ILE A 114 2.92 11.25 -0.35
N ALA A 115 3.69 12.19 -0.87
CA ALA A 115 4.97 11.92 -1.50
C ALA A 115 6.07 11.87 -0.43
N ASP A 116 5.79 11.28 0.73
CA ASP A 116 6.87 10.97 1.65
C ASP A 116 7.75 9.92 0.98
N GLU A 117 8.73 10.44 0.28
CA GLU A 117 9.88 9.68 -0.13
C GLU A 117 10.65 9.37 1.13
N ILE A 118 10.66 8.10 1.48
CA ILE A 118 11.42 7.62 2.62
C ILE A 118 12.83 7.40 2.11
N CYS A 119 13.77 8.19 2.61
CA CYS A 119 15.17 8.03 2.28
C CYS A 119 15.67 6.69 2.82
N VAL A 120 16.27 5.89 1.97
CA VAL A 120 16.89 4.61 2.31
C VAL A 120 18.40 4.79 2.49
N ASP A 121 19.02 5.41 1.50
CA ASP A 121 20.43 5.81 1.52
C ASP A 121 20.70 7.01 0.59
N ASN A 122 21.99 7.33 0.35
CA ASN A 122 22.39 8.42 -0.53
C ASN A 122 22.00 8.13 -2.00
N GLY A 123 20.80 8.53 -2.37
CA GLY A 123 20.28 8.45 -3.74
C GLY A 123 19.22 7.38 -3.94
N THR A 124 18.93 6.58 -2.91
CA THR A 124 17.83 5.60 -2.89
C THR A 124 16.72 6.07 -1.95
N HIS A 125 15.50 6.03 -2.42
CA HIS A 125 14.31 6.26 -1.62
C HIS A 125 13.19 5.30 -2.03
N ILE A 126 12.24 5.08 -1.13
CA ILE A 126 11.03 4.35 -1.42
C ILE A 126 9.81 5.26 -1.28
N ARG A 127 8.76 4.96 -2.00
CA ARG A 127 7.49 5.69 -1.93
C ARG A 127 6.32 4.71 -1.96
N LEU A 128 5.32 4.95 -1.10
CA LEU A 128 4.07 4.19 -1.16
C LEU A 128 3.38 4.39 -2.51
N ALA A 129 3.08 3.28 -3.18
CA ALA A 129 2.43 3.29 -4.47
C ALA A 129 0.97 3.73 -4.38
N GLN A 130 0.53 4.46 -5.39
CA GLN A 130 -0.85 4.92 -5.58
C GLN A 130 -1.49 4.21 -6.78
N GLU A 131 -2.79 4.38 -6.98
CA GLU A 131 -3.47 3.73 -8.12
C GLU A 131 -2.91 4.17 -9.48
N ASN A 132 -2.41 5.40 -9.58
CA ASN A 132 -1.79 5.88 -10.82
C ASN A 132 -0.49 5.15 -11.15
N ASP A 133 0.10 4.47 -10.17
CA ASP A 133 1.34 3.70 -10.32
C ASP A 133 1.12 2.26 -10.81
N ILE A 134 -0.13 1.79 -10.98
CA ILE A 134 -0.42 0.41 -11.39
C ILE A 134 0.36 0.01 -12.65
N ARG A 135 0.40 0.90 -13.66
CA ARG A 135 1.15 0.62 -14.90
C ARG A 135 2.66 0.51 -14.66
N LEU A 136 3.18 1.34 -13.77
CA LEU A 136 4.59 1.30 -13.39
C LEU A 136 4.92 0.01 -12.65
N ILE A 137 4.10 -0.40 -11.70
CA ILE A 137 4.26 -1.68 -10.97
C ILE A 137 4.27 -2.85 -11.96
N CYS A 138 3.29 -2.90 -12.88
CA CYS A 138 3.24 -3.96 -13.89
C CYS A 138 4.48 -3.96 -14.80
N SER A 139 4.97 -2.78 -15.18
CA SER A 139 6.17 -2.66 -16.01
C SER A 139 7.43 -3.14 -15.29
N LEU A 140 7.60 -2.81 -14.02
CA LEU A 140 8.75 -3.25 -13.22
C LEU A 140 8.69 -4.77 -12.99
N ALA A 141 7.51 -5.34 -12.72
CA ALA A 141 7.33 -6.77 -12.60
C ALA A 141 7.70 -7.49 -13.92
N SER A 142 7.22 -6.99 -15.06
CA SER A 142 7.52 -7.57 -16.37
C SER A 142 9.01 -7.48 -16.75
N GLN A 143 9.67 -6.37 -16.39
CA GLN A 143 11.12 -6.25 -16.57
C GLN A 143 11.88 -7.28 -15.73
N ALA A 144 11.50 -7.48 -14.49
CA ALA A 144 12.14 -8.45 -13.60
C ALA A 144 11.94 -9.90 -14.08
N SER A 145 10.78 -10.22 -14.66
CA SER A 145 10.49 -11.57 -15.20
C SER A 145 11.23 -11.85 -16.50
N SER A 146 11.57 -10.82 -17.29
CA SER A 146 12.12 -10.98 -18.65
C SER A 146 13.63 -10.79 -18.76
N SER A 147 14.27 -10.21 -17.75
CA SER A 147 15.69 -9.86 -17.79
C SER A 147 16.54 -10.92 -17.07
N GLU A 148 17.65 -11.34 -17.68
CA GLU A 148 18.75 -11.89 -16.88
C GLU A 148 19.33 -10.72 -16.05
N PRO A 149 19.32 -10.80 -14.73
CA PRO A 149 19.76 -9.69 -13.88
C PRO A 149 21.26 -9.46 -14.08
N GLU A 150 21.64 -8.26 -14.55
CA GLU A 150 23.03 -7.84 -14.71
C GLU A 150 23.77 -7.70 -13.38
N SER A 151 23.04 -7.66 -12.26
CA SER A 151 23.55 -7.64 -10.89
C SER A 151 22.71 -8.56 -10.01
N PRO A 152 23.12 -8.95 -8.80
CA PRO A 152 22.34 -9.77 -7.91
C PRO A 152 21.07 -9.03 -7.46
N THR A 153 20.07 -9.07 -8.34
CA THR A 153 18.73 -8.54 -8.09
C THR A 153 17.89 -9.65 -7.47
N ILE A 154 17.22 -9.34 -6.39
CA ILE A 154 16.22 -10.23 -5.80
C ILE A 154 14.97 -10.14 -6.66
N VAL A 155 14.50 -11.28 -7.14
CA VAL A 155 13.22 -11.46 -7.84
C VAL A 155 12.43 -12.48 -7.04
N TYR A 156 11.44 -11.99 -6.30
CA TYR A 156 10.67 -12.80 -5.36
C TYR A 156 9.19 -12.39 -5.37
N GLY A 157 8.29 -13.37 -5.33
CA GLY A 157 6.85 -13.17 -5.19
C GLY A 157 6.19 -14.34 -4.47
N TRP A 158 5.31 -14.03 -3.49
CA TRP A 158 4.58 -14.99 -2.67
C TRP A 158 3.21 -14.45 -2.23
N PRO A 159 2.15 -15.23 -2.15
CA PRO A 159 2.00 -16.59 -2.72
C PRO A 159 1.84 -16.57 -4.24
N LEU A 160 1.85 -15.40 -4.85
CA LEU A 160 1.76 -15.18 -6.29
C LEU A 160 3.16 -15.06 -6.88
N SER A 161 3.39 -15.68 -8.03
CA SER A 161 4.62 -15.46 -8.77
C SER A 161 4.71 -14.02 -9.31
N VAL A 162 5.93 -13.57 -9.62
CA VAL A 162 6.18 -12.19 -10.10
C VAL A 162 5.38 -11.87 -11.37
N GLU A 163 5.22 -12.83 -12.29
CA GLU A 163 4.47 -12.66 -13.53
C GLU A 163 2.98 -12.34 -13.31
N GLN A 164 2.43 -12.69 -12.14
CA GLN A 164 1.04 -12.34 -11.83
C GLN A 164 0.89 -10.85 -11.54
N TYR A 165 1.94 -10.19 -11.08
CA TYR A 165 1.95 -8.74 -10.86
C TYR A 165 2.14 -7.92 -12.15
N GLU A 166 2.40 -8.55 -13.29
CA GLU A 166 2.30 -7.92 -14.60
C GLU A 166 0.87 -7.58 -14.99
N ARG A 167 -0.11 -8.17 -14.29
CA ARG A 167 -1.54 -7.99 -14.57
C ARG A 167 -2.11 -6.81 -13.79
N PRO A 168 -2.58 -5.74 -14.47
CA PRO A 168 -3.11 -4.55 -13.79
C PRO A 168 -4.26 -4.84 -12.83
N LEU A 169 -5.07 -5.88 -13.14
CA LEU A 169 -6.20 -6.26 -12.29
C LEU A 169 -5.74 -6.82 -10.95
N GLU A 170 -4.68 -7.63 -10.94
CA GLU A 170 -4.14 -8.21 -9.70
C GLU A 170 -3.56 -7.12 -8.78
N VAL A 171 -2.74 -6.24 -9.35
CA VAL A 171 -2.17 -5.10 -8.62
C VAL A 171 -3.28 -4.19 -8.09
N ARG A 172 -4.26 -3.87 -8.95
CA ARG A 172 -5.39 -3.02 -8.58
C ARG A 172 -6.22 -3.63 -7.45
N ASN A 173 -6.50 -4.93 -7.50
CA ASN A 173 -7.23 -5.62 -6.46
C ASN A 173 -6.47 -5.56 -5.12
N GLY A 174 -5.18 -5.79 -5.11
CA GLY A 174 -4.34 -5.67 -3.93
C GLY A 174 -4.43 -4.29 -3.30
N LEU A 175 -4.18 -3.26 -4.09
CA LEU A 175 -4.22 -1.85 -3.66
C LEU A 175 -5.62 -1.44 -3.19
N PHE A 176 -6.66 -1.78 -3.95
CA PHE A 176 -8.03 -1.37 -3.67
C PHE A 176 -8.59 -2.02 -2.40
N ASN A 177 -8.22 -3.26 -2.15
CA ASN A 177 -8.69 -4.02 -1.00
C ASN A 177 -7.87 -3.76 0.26
N LEU A 178 -6.81 -2.96 0.15
CA LEU A 178 -5.79 -2.81 1.19
C LEU A 178 -5.24 -4.17 1.66
N SER A 179 -5.30 -5.18 0.78
CA SER A 179 -4.75 -6.50 1.05
C SER A 179 -3.28 -6.60 0.69
N LYS A 180 -2.78 -5.63 -0.05
CA LYS A 180 -1.36 -5.48 -0.39
C LYS A 180 -1.00 -4.01 -0.47
N GLU A 181 0.11 -3.65 0.13
CA GLU A 181 0.72 -2.34 0.03
C GLU A 181 1.99 -2.46 -0.81
N PHE A 182 2.14 -1.62 -1.82
CA PHE A 182 3.33 -1.61 -2.67
C PHE A 182 4.14 -0.35 -2.43
N PHE A 183 5.45 -0.51 -2.37
CA PHE A 183 6.41 0.57 -2.34
C PHE A 183 7.25 0.50 -3.61
N ILE A 184 7.41 1.63 -4.28
CA ILE A 184 8.27 1.75 -5.46
C ILE A 184 9.64 2.20 -4.97
N VAL A 185 10.68 1.48 -5.36
CA VAL A 185 12.08 1.81 -5.06
C VAL A 185 12.61 2.71 -6.18
N TYR A 186 13.21 3.81 -5.79
CA TYR A 186 13.85 4.77 -6.70
C TYR A 186 15.34 4.85 -6.40
N GLU A 187 16.15 4.80 -7.44
CA GLU A 187 17.57 5.09 -7.40
C GLU A 187 17.87 6.26 -8.33
N SER A 188 18.48 7.31 -7.80
CA SER A 188 18.79 8.53 -8.58
C SER A 188 17.59 9.09 -9.35
N GLY A 189 16.40 9.05 -8.71
CA GLY A 189 15.13 9.53 -9.27
C GLY A 189 14.49 8.63 -10.32
N ARG A 190 15.01 7.42 -10.56
CA ARG A 190 14.43 6.44 -11.48
C ARG A 190 13.82 5.28 -10.70
N PRO A 191 12.62 4.82 -11.06
CA PRO A 191 12.03 3.64 -10.45
C PRO A 191 12.81 2.38 -10.90
N THR A 192 13.38 1.66 -9.95
CA THR A 192 14.24 0.49 -10.20
C THR A 192 13.74 -0.77 -9.53
N GLY A 193 12.80 -0.68 -8.60
CA GLY A 193 12.35 -1.85 -7.87
C GLY A 193 10.97 -1.69 -7.24
N LEU A 194 10.53 -2.77 -6.61
CA LEU A 194 9.25 -2.88 -5.91
C LEU A 194 9.41 -3.67 -4.62
N LEU A 195 8.70 -3.26 -3.59
CA LEU A 195 8.46 -4.04 -2.39
C LEU A 195 6.94 -4.10 -2.15
N GLY A 196 6.41 -5.30 -1.97
CA GLY A 196 5.01 -5.55 -1.64
C GLY A 196 4.88 -6.14 -0.24
N LEU A 197 4.00 -5.57 0.57
CA LEU A 197 3.64 -6.07 1.90
C LEU A 197 2.17 -6.48 1.90
N ALA A 198 1.86 -7.67 2.42
CA ALA A 198 0.51 -8.19 2.57
C ALA A 198 0.21 -8.39 4.06
N PRO A 199 -0.58 -7.51 4.70
CA PRO A 199 -0.99 -7.71 6.08
C PRO A 199 -1.76 -9.03 6.25
N SER A 200 -1.59 -9.68 7.40
CA SER A 200 -2.38 -10.88 7.72
C SER A 200 -3.87 -10.57 7.66
N SER A 201 -4.63 -11.44 7.00
CA SER A 201 -6.10 -11.36 6.99
C SER A 201 -6.72 -11.72 8.35
N ASN A 202 -5.95 -12.32 9.24
CA ASN A 202 -6.39 -12.64 10.59
C ASN A 202 -6.04 -11.49 11.54
N PRO A 203 -7.02 -10.75 12.08
CA PRO A 203 -6.77 -9.59 12.93
C PRO A 203 -6.11 -9.93 14.28
N LEU A 204 -6.05 -11.20 14.64
CA LEU A 204 -5.35 -11.66 15.85
C LEU A 204 -3.84 -11.83 15.61
N LEU A 205 -3.41 -11.86 14.36
CA LEU A 205 -2.02 -12.08 13.99
C LEU A 205 -1.42 -10.76 13.50
N ARG A 206 -0.39 -10.30 14.20
CA ARG A 206 0.28 -9.03 13.91
C ARG A 206 1.54 -9.26 13.09
N TYR A 207 1.37 -9.77 11.87
CA TYR A 207 2.45 -9.86 10.88
C TYR A 207 1.98 -9.40 9.51
N ALA A 208 2.91 -9.06 8.65
CA ALA A 208 2.70 -8.90 7.22
C ALA A 208 3.67 -9.80 6.46
N ASP A 209 3.21 -10.39 5.37
CA ASP A 209 4.09 -11.10 4.46
C ASP A 209 4.76 -10.10 3.51
N ILE A 210 6.05 -10.28 3.26
CA ILE A 210 6.71 -9.67 2.11
C ILE A 210 6.23 -10.48 0.90
N CYS A 211 5.26 -9.94 0.16
CA CYS A 211 4.61 -10.65 -0.93
C CYS A 211 5.24 -10.40 -2.30
N LEU A 212 6.09 -9.39 -2.41
CA LEU A 212 6.85 -9.05 -3.63
C LEU A 212 8.14 -8.35 -3.21
N LEU A 213 9.25 -8.75 -3.79
CA LEU A 213 10.54 -8.06 -3.60
C LEU A 213 11.32 -8.09 -4.91
N LEU A 214 11.44 -6.94 -5.55
CA LEU A 214 12.17 -6.71 -6.79
C LEU A 214 13.14 -5.55 -6.55
N CYS A 215 14.35 -5.85 -6.11
CA CYS A 215 15.35 -4.80 -5.89
C CYS A 215 16.77 -5.39 -5.85
N PRO A 216 17.81 -4.56 -6.02
CA PRO A 216 19.19 -4.98 -5.79
C PRO A 216 19.35 -5.56 -4.37
N ALA A 217 20.06 -6.69 -4.27
CA ALA A 217 20.28 -7.36 -2.98
C ALA A 217 20.99 -6.44 -1.96
N SER A 218 21.83 -5.51 -2.44
CA SER A 218 22.60 -4.58 -1.61
C SER A 218 21.77 -3.59 -0.81
N ILE A 219 20.52 -3.31 -1.24
CA ILE A 219 19.64 -2.33 -0.58
C ILE A 219 18.35 -2.96 -0.04
N ALA A 220 18.18 -4.27 -0.21
CA ALA A 220 16.92 -4.95 0.11
C ALA A 220 16.53 -4.82 1.58
N VAL A 221 17.49 -5.03 2.49
CA VAL A 221 17.28 -4.90 3.95
C VAL A 221 16.82 -3.49 4.30
N GLN A 222 17.50 -2.48 3.78
CA GLN A 222 17.19 -1.08 4.05
C GLN A 222 15.81 -0.69 3.48
N CYS A 223 15.46 -1.18 2.29
CA CYS A 223 14.13 -0.96 1.70
C CYS A 223 13.03 -1.60 2.56
N ILE A 224 13.25 -2.83 3.05
CA ILE A 224 12.31 -3.51 3.93
C ILE A 224 12.17 -2.76 5.26
N ALA A 225 13.28 -2.34 5.87
CA ALA A 225 13.27 -1.57 7.11
C ALA A 225 12.51 -0.25 6.96
N ALA A 226 12.79 0.50 5.88
CA ALA A 226 12.13 1.76 5.58
C ALA A 226 10.61 1.58 5.38
N ALA A 227 10.20 0.56 4.63
CA ALA A 227 8.78 0.25 4.42
C ALA A 227 8.09 -0.23 5.71
N ALA A 228 8.76 -1.03 6.52
CA ALA A 228 8.28 -1.49 7.82
C ALA A 228 8.07 -0.33 8.79
N SER A 229 9.03 0.58 8.85
CA SER A 229 8.93 1.80 9.68
C SER A 229 7.77 2.68 9.24
N PHE A 230 7.64 2.95 7.93
CA PHE A 230 6.51 3.69 7.38
C PHE A 230 5.19 3.01 7.72
N TYR A 231 5.10 1.69 7.54
CA TYR A 231 3.89 0.94 7.80
C TYR A 231 3.45 1.08 9.25
N ARG A 232 4.39 1.01 10.20
CA ARG A 232 4.13 1.19 11.63
C ARG A 232 3.67 2.61 11.98
N GLN A 233 4.13 3.62 11.27
CA GLN A 233 3.76 5.02 11.53
C GLN A 233 2.37 5.38 10.99
N GLU A 234 2.00 4.83 9.85
CA GLU A 234 0.82 5.28 9.11
C GLU A 234 -0.41 4.38 9.30
N PHE A 235 -0.22 3.12 9.71
CA PHE A 235 -1.32 2.17 9.85
C PHE A 235 -1.58 1.82 11.31
N CYS A 236 -2.87 1.77 11.70
CA CYS A 236 -3.26 1.53 13.10
C CYS A 236 -3.01 0.10 13.58
N ASP A 237 -3.12 -0.89 12.69
CA ASP A 237 -2.89 -2.30 12.98
C ASP A 237 -1.47 -2.70 12.54
N VAL A 238 -0.52 -2.42 13.41
CA VAL A 238 0.89 -2.54 13.11
C VAL A 238 1.35 -3.99 13.20
N PRO A 239 1.93 -4.57 12.14
CA PRO A 239 2.61 -5.85 12.25
C PRO A 239 3.87 -5.72 13.11
N ASN A 240 4.06 -6.70 14.01
CA ASN A 240 5.27 -6.80 14.81
C ASN A 240 6.42 -7.39 13.98
N PHE A 241 6.07 -8.25 13.00
CA PHE A 241 7.01 -9.00 12.18
C PHE A 241 6.63 -8.92 10.71
N PHE A 242 7.65 -9.04 9.86
CA PHE A 242 7.48 -9.18 8.42
C PHE A 242 8.04 -10.53 8.01
N HIS A 243 7.21 -11.36 7.39
CA HIS A 243 7.59 -12.71 7.02
C HIS A 243 8.04 -12.77 5.56
N LEU A 244 9.12 -13.48 5.33
CA LEU A 244 9.59 -13.87 4.02
C LEU A 244 9.44 -15.40 3.91
N ASN A 245 8.54 -15.85 3.06
CA ASN A 245 8.20 -17.26 2.88
C ASN A 245 8.96 -17.83 1.68
N LEU A 246 9.90 -18.71 1.89
CA LEU A 246 10.82 -19.20 0.84
C LEU A 246 10.77 -20.72 0.72
N THR A 247 10.71 -21.21 -0.50
CA THR A 247 10.97 -22.62 -0.76
C THR A 247 12.46 -22.93 -0.68
N SER A 248 12.82 -24.18 -0.38
CA SER A 248 14.23 -24.58 -0.37
C SER A 248 14.89 -24.42 -1.75
N LYS A 249 14.09 -24.55 -2.82
CA LYS A 249 14.57 -24.32 -4.20
C LYS A 249 14.91 -22.86 -4.46
N GLU A 250 14.07 -21.92 -4.03
CA GLU A 250 14.33 -20.48 -4.15
C GLU A 250 15.62 -20.11 -3.42
N ILE A 251 15.80 -20.59 -2.20
CA ILE A 251 17.02 -20.38 -1.43
C ILE A 251 18.24 -20.94 -2.19
N ALA A 252 18.13 -22.15 -2.75
CA ALA A 252 19.23 -22.77 -3.47
C ALA A 252 19.59 -22.05 -4.76
N SER A 253 18.59 -21.54 -5.50
CA SER A 253 18.77 -20.97 -6.84
C SER A 253 19.12 -19.49 -6.86
N ASN A 254 18.78 -18.72 -5.81
CA ASN A 254 18.95 -17.27 -5.80
C ASN A 254 19.99 -16.82 -4.75
N GLU A 255 21.14 -16.35 -5.23
CA GLU A 255 22.21 -15.86 -4.36
C GLU A 255 21.80 -14.59 -3.58
N GLY A 256 21.04 -13.69 -4.19
CA GLY A 256 20.54 -12.49 -3.53
C GLY A 256 19.64 -12.83 -2.34
N ILE A 257 18.76 -13.84 -2.49
CA ILE A 257 17.91 -14.34 -1.40
C ILE A 257 18.78 -14.97 -0.30
N ARG A 258 19.78 -15.80 -0.67
CA ARG A 258 20.69 -16.38 0.35
C ARG A 258 21.42 -15.32 1.14
N ASN A 259 21.90 -14.27 0.48
CA ASN A 259 22.56 -13.18 1.17
C ASN A 259 21.58 -12.42 2.08
N LEU A 260 20.37 -12.13 1.59
CA LEU A 260 19.35 -11.43 2.35
C LEU A 260 18.98 -12.16 3.66
N ILE A 261 18.73 -13.46 3.60
CA ILE A 261 18.32 -14.23 4.80
C ILE A 261 19.45 -14.48 5.80
N ASN A 262 20.71 -14.19 5.43
CA ASN A 262 21.87 -14.24 6.32
C ASN A 262 22.14 -12.88 7.00
N GLU A 263 21.41 -11.83 6.66
CA GLU A 263 21.51 -10.56 7.35
C GLU A 263 20.95 -10.68 8.78
N PRO A 264 21.52 -9.97 9.77
CA PRO A 264 21.16 -10.11 11.17
C PRO A 264 19.69 -9.76 11.49
N GLU A 265 19.04 -9.00 10.63
CA GLU A 265 17.63 -8.63 10.75
C GLU A 265 16.67 -9.80 10.45
N PHE A 266 17.18 -10.86 9.81
CA PHE A 266 16.37 -12.04 9.47
C PHE A 266 16.66 -13.20 10.42
N THR A 267 15.61 -13.79 10.94
CA THR A 267 15.68 -15.00 11.77
C THR A 267 14.75 -16.05 11.19
N CYS A 268 15.26 -17.28 11.01
CA CYS A 268 14.42 -18.41 10.61
C CYS A 268 13.44 -18.75 11.74
N ALA A 269 12.16 -18.53 11.49
CA ALA A 269 11.07 -18.80 12.44
C ALA A 269 10.64 -20.27 12.40
N GLY A 270 10.81 -20.94 11.26
CA GLY A 270 10.46 -22.34 11.12
C GLY A 270 10.64 -22.87 9.71
N THR A 271 10.70 -24.20 9.61
CA THR A 271 10.71 -24.95 8.36
C THR A 271 9.56 -25.94 8.39
N PHE A 272 8.76 -25.93 7.34
CA PHE A 272 7.56 -26.75 7.20
C PHE A 272 7.74 -27.72 6.02
N PRO A 273 8.10 -28.98 6.29
CA PRO A 273 8.34 -29.97 5.25
C PRO A 273 7.07 -30.33 4.48
N GLY A 274 7.13 -30.35 3.14
CA GLY A 274 6.03 -30.79 2.30
C GLY A 274 4.85 -29.83 2.20
N GLU A 275 4.96 -28.58 2.68
CA GLU A 275 3.91 -27.58 2.59
C GLU A 275 3.75 -27.01 1.17
N CYS A 276 4.76 -27.13 0.32
CA CYS A 276 4.68 -26.72 -1.07
C CYS A 276 3.99 -27.77 -1.92
N SER A 277 3.26 -27.35 -2.96
CA SER A 277 2.50 -28.24 -3.86
C SER A 277 3.38 -29.29 -4.59
N ASP A 278 4.67 -29.03 -4.71
CA ASP A 278 5.67 -29.91 -5.29
C ASP A 278 6.43 -30.77 -4.26
N GLY A 279 6.01 -30.70 -2.98
CA GLY A 279 6.62 -31.43 -1.87
C GLY A 279 7.88 -30.80 -1.30
N ASP A 280 8.26 -29.61 -1.75
CA ASP A 280 9.39 -28.87 -1.18
C ASP A 280 9.09 -28.34 0.24
N CYS A 281 10.13 -27.94 0.96
CA CYS A 281 9.99 -27.34 2.28
C CYS A 281 9.71 -25.84 2.15
N MET A 282 8.76 -25.35 2.95
CA MET A 282 8.56 -23.93 3.18
C MET A 282 9.39 -23.46 4.36
N ASN A 283 10.21 -22.45 4.18
CA ASN A 283 10.99 -21.81 5.21
C ASN A 283 10.44 -20.42 5.45
N VAL A 284 10.11 -20.11 6.69
CA VAL A 284 9.60 -18.80 7.11
C VAL A 284 10.70 -18.04 7.82
N TYR A 285 11.11 -16.92 7.27
CA TYR A 285 12.04 -15.99 7.89
C TYR A 285 11.29 -14.76 8.41
N CYS A 286 11.57 -14.38 9.65
CA CYS A 286 11.04 -13.16 10.24
C CYS A 286 12.06 -12.05 10.13
N PHE A 287 11.65 -10.95 9.53
CA PHE A 287 12.37 -9.69 9.60
C PHE A 287 11.94 -8.94 10.86
N SER A 288 12.91 -8.55 11.68
CA SER A 288 12.73 -7.65 12.80
C SER A 288 13.82 -6.59 12.76
N GLU A 289 13.44 -5.33 12.90
CA GLU A 289 14.45 -4.29 13.15
C GLU A 289 15.18 -4.64 14.46
N VAL A 290 16.50 -4.72 14.39
CA VAL A 290 17.33 -4.84 15.58
C VAL A 290 17.19 -3.52 16.34
N CYS A 291 16.55 -3.55 17.52
CA CYS A 291 16.42 -2.41 18.42
C CYS A 291 17.78 -2.00 19.00
#